data_7b2bbcdd539bf7267b241992092feaa4
#
_entry.id   7b2bbcdd539bf7267b241992092feaa4
#
_cell.length_a   1.000
_cell.length_b   1.000
_cell.length_c   1.000
_cell.angle_alpha   90.00
_cell.angle_beta   90.00
_cell.angle_gamma   90.00
#
_symmetry.space_group_name_H-M   'P 1'
#
loop_
_entity.id
_entity.type
_entity.pdbx_description
1 polymer ?
#
loop_
_entity_poly.entity_id
_entity_poly.type
_entity_poly.pdbx_seq_one_letter_code
_entity_poly.pdbx_strand_id
1 'polypeptide(L)'
;PHPALVLHHDPSPAVCTSAIVDRHLGGVHRAWAVVGAFGDNLDETAAALARTLDLDATSVAALKRLGECLNYNAYGDSVDELLVHPVELLRRMAGFARPADFAAAEPVFAQIDRAMQDDIVCAHALAPIDADAAVACFELPDAAWSRRVSGAFANRLARANPRRAHAV
;
A
#
# COMPACT_ATOMS: atom_id res chain seq x y z
N PRO A 1 -30.17 -9.29 -4.62
CA PRO A 1 -30.16 -8.27 -3.57
C PRO A 1 -30.96 -8.78 -2.34
N HIS A 2 -30.40 -8.64 -1.17
CA HIS A 2 -31.09 -8.97 0.10
C HIS A 2 -31.64 -7.68 0.70
N PRO A 3 -32.90 -7.63 1.21
CA PRO A 3 -33.54 -6.38 1.68
C PRO A 3 -32.80 -5.71 2.85
N ALA A 4 -31.99 -6.44 3.61
CA ALA A 4 -31.17 -5.90 4.70
C ALA A 4 -29.74 -5.53 4.24
N LEU A 5 -29.42 -5.68 2.94
CA LEU A 5 -28.10 -5.29 2.42
C LEU A 5 -28.12 -3.82 1.96
N VAL A 6 -27.27 -3.03 2.59
CA VAL A 6 -26.95 -1.68 2.11
C VAL A 6 -25.57 -1.75 1.46
N LEU A 7 -25.51 -1.53 0.13
CA LEU A 7 -24.28 -1.59 -0.64
C LEU A 7 -23.79 -0.18 -0.94
N HIS A 8 -22.61 0.16 -0.45
CA HIS A 8 -21.86 1.34 -0.85
C HIS A 8 -20.84 0.93 -1.90
N HIS A 9 -21.04 1.33 -3.15
CA HIS A 9 -20.22 0.92 -4.28
C HIS A 9 -19.91 2.11 -5.19
N ASP A 10 -18.68 2.19 -5.65
CA ASP A 10 -18.23 3.16 -6.64
C ASP A 10 -17.32 2.40 -7.63
N PRO A 11 -17.71 2.26 -8.93
CA PRO A 11 -16.94 1.51 -9.92
C PRO A 11 -15.75 2.29 -10.49
N SER A 12 -15.52 3.53 -10.03
CA SER A 12 -14.41 4.35 -10.52
C SER A 12 -13.06 3.71 -10.17
N PRO A 13 -12.13 3.59 -11.13
CA PRO A 13 -10.78 3.08 -10.85
C PRO A 13 -9.96 4.01 -9.95
N ALA A 14 -10.43 5.24 -9.73
CA ALA A 14 -9.80 6.22 -8.84
C ALA A 14 -10.34 6.16 -7.40
N VAL A 15 -11.21 5.20 -7.07
CA VAL A 15 -11.86 5.12 -5.75
C VAL A 15 -11.59 3.77 -5.10
N CYS A 16 -10.92 3.78 -3.95
CA CYS A 16 -10.72 2.62 -3.11
C CYS A 16 -11.79 2.48 -2.02
N THR A 17 -11.86 1.31 -1.42
CA THR A 17 -12.81 1.01 -0.33
C THR A 17 -12.67 1.98 0.84
N SER A 18 -11.44 2.36 1.21
CA SER A 18 -11.19 3.31 2.31
C SER A 18 -11.79 4.70 2.02
N ALA A 19 -11.76 5.17 0.76
CA ALA A 19 -12.39 6.43 0.36
C ALA A 19 -13.93 6.34 0.39
N ILE A 20 -14.52 5.18 0.07
CA ILE A 20 -15.96 4.95 0.19
C ILE A 20 -16.37 5.00 1.67
N VAL A 21 -15.62 4.32 2.54
CA VAL A 21 -15.87 4.31 3.99
C VAL A 21 -15.71 5.70 4.59
N ASP A 22 -14.68 6.47 4.18
CA ASP A 22 -14.48 7.85 4.62
C ASP A 22 -15.70 8.73 4.31
N ARG A 23 -16.24 8.64 3.10
CA ARG A 23 -17.46 9.36 2.71
C ARG A 23 -18.67 8.94 3.55
N HIS A 24 -18.83 7.64 3.78
CA HIS A 24 -19.94 7.11 4.59
C HIS A 24 -19.87 7.58 6.05
N LEU A 25 -18.66 7.66 6.61
CA LEU A 25 -18.43 8.11 7.98
C LEU A 25 -18.27 9.63 8.12
N GLY A 26 -18.50 10.41 7.06
CA GLY A 26 -18.40 11.89 7.11
C GLY A 26 -16.99 12.41 7.37
N GLY A 27 -15.95 11.65 7.03
CA GLY A 27 -14.55 12.08 7.12
C GLY A 27 -13.90 11.93 8.50
N VAL A 28 -14.56 11.27 9.47
CA VAL A 28 -14.05 11.14 10.86
C VAL A 28 -12.68 10.43 10.91
N HIS A 29 -12.44 9.51 9.97
CA HIS A 29 -11.19 8.75 9.88
C HIS A 29 -10.40 9.04 8.60
N ARG A 30 -10.50 10.26 8.08
CA ARG A 30 -9.92 10.64 6.78
C ARG A 30 -8.43 10.36 6.66
N ALA A 31 -7.64 10.56 7.71
CA ALA A 31 -6.23 10.23 7.68
C ALA A 31 -5.96 8.74 7.41
N TRP A 32 -6.81 7.83 7.93
CA TRP A 32 -6.75 6.42 7.58
C TRP A 32 -7.19 6.13 6.14
N ALA A 33 -8.15 6.91 5.61
CA ALA A 33 -8.53 6.80 4.20
C ALA A 33 -7.39 7.25 3.27
N VAL A 34 -6.62 8.26 3.64
CA VAL A 34 -5.39 8.67 2.94
C VAL A 34 -4.37 7.52 2.92
N VAL A 35 -4.14 6.87 4.05
CA VAL A 35 -3.26 5.69 4.15
C VAL A 35 -3.74 4.58 3.21
N GLY A 36 -5.03 4.24 3.25
CA GLY A 36 -5.58 3.19 2.38
C GLY A 36 -5.47 3.53 0.89
N ALA A 37 -5.75 4.78 0.50
CA ALA A 37 -5.62 5.22 -0.89
C ALA A 37 -4.17 5.16 -1.40
N PHE A 38 -3.19 5.51 -0.58
CA PHE A 38 -1.77 5.33 -0.91
C PHE A 38 -1.39 3.84 -0.99
N GLY A 39 -1.93 3.00 -0.09
CA GLY A 39 -1.73 1.54 -0.14
C GLY A 39 -2.24 0.94 -1.45
N ASP A 40 -3.36 1.42 -1.96
CA ASP A 40 -3.95 1.02 -3.24
C ASP A 40 -3.30 1.70 -4.46
N ASN A 41 -2.17 2.39 -4.28
CA ASN A 41 -1.45 3.12 -5.33
C ASN A 41 -2.29 4.22 -6.04
N LEU A 42 -3.28 4.76 -5.34
CA LEU A 42 -4.13 5.86 -5.80
C LEU A 42 -3.60 7.22 -5.31
N ASP A 43 -2.41 7.58 -5.77
CA ASP A 43 -1.67 8.77 -5.31
C ASP A 43 -2.48 10.07 -5.44
N GLU A 44 -3.21 10.26 -6.55
CA GLU A 44 -4.03 11.46 -6.79
C GLU A 44 -5.20 11.54 -5.81
N THR A 45 -5.89 10.44 -5.57
CA THR A 45 -7.00 10.35 -4.62
C THR A 45 -6.51 10.56 -3.20
N ALA A 46 -5.41 9.92 -2.82
CA ALA A 46 -4.80 10.12 -1.51
C ALA A 46 -4.39 11.59 -1.30
N ALA A 47 -3.75 12.21 -2.29
CA ALA A 47 -3.39 13.64 -2.24
C ALA A 47 -4.62 14.55 -2.16
N ALA A 48 -5.71 14.21 -2.87
CA ALA A 48 -6.97 14.97 -2.79
C ALA A 48 -7.58 14.91 -1.38
N LEU A 49 -7.61 13.73 -0.76
CA LEU A 49 -8.06 13.56 0.62
C LEU A 49 -7.13 14.29 1.60
N ALA A 50 -5.81 14.15 1.44
CA ALA A 50 -4.83 14.78 2.31
C ALA A 50 -4.91 16.32 2.33
N ARG A 51 -5.22 16.96 1.19
CA ARG A 51 -5.42 18.41 1.12
C ARG A 51 -6.55 18.94 2.01
N THR A 52 -7.48 18.10 2.43
CA THR A 52 -8.54 18.48 3.38
C THR A 52 -8.13 18.35 4.83
N LEU A 53 -6.91 17.84 5.08
CA LEU A 53 -6.28 17.74 6.38
C LEU A 53 -5.18 18.81 6.44
N ASP A 54 -5.00 19.44 7.57
CA ASP A 54 -3.91 20.40 7.79
C ASP A 54 -2.59 19.64 8.05
N LEU A 55 -2.02 19.06 6.97
CA LEU A 55 -0.82 18.24 7.00
C LEU A 55 0.27 18.86 6.14
N ASP A 56 1.48 18.88 6.65
CA ASP A 56 2.66 19.22 5.87
C ASP A 56 3.09 18.06 4.94
N ALA A 57 3.99 18.34 4.01
CA ALA A 57 4.47 17.35 3.05
C ALA A 57 5.16 16.15 3.71
N THR A 58 5.83 16.35 4.84
CA THR A 58 6.49 15.28 5.61
C THR A 58 5.47 14.32 6.19
N SER A 59 4.40 14.86 6.79
CA SER A 59 3.30 14.09 7.33
C SER A 59 2.59 13.28 6.24
N VAL A 60 2.32 13.89 5.08
CA VAL A 60 1.72 13.18 3.93
C VAL A 60 2.62 12.05 3.44
N ALA A 61 3.94 12.27 3.35
CA ALA A 61 4.90 11.24 2.98
C ALA A 61 4.94 10.08 3.99
N ALA A 62 4.80 10.37 5.29
CA ALA A 62 4.72 9.35 6.33
C ALA A 62 3.44 8.51 6.20
N LEU A 63 2.28 9.12 5.90
CA LEU A 63 1.03 8.38 5.64
C LEU A 63 1.15 7.50 4.39
N LYS A 64 1.80 8.00 3.33
CA LYS A 64 2.09 7.21 2.13
C LYS A 64 2.93 5.99 2.47
N ARG A 65 4.02 6.20 3.23
CA ARG A 65 4.91 5.12 3.66
C ARG A 65 4.16 4.06 4.44
N LEU A 66 3.28 4.47 5.36
CA LEU A 66 2.45 3.55 6.12
C LEU A 66 1.51 2.75 5.20
N GLY A 67 0.85 3.40 4.24
CA GLY A 67 -0.03 2.74 3.28
C GLY A 67 0.69 1.69 2.44
N GLU A 68 1.85 2.04 1.90
CA GLU A 68 2.70 1.13 1.13
C GLU A 68 3.13 -0.09 1.97
N CYS A 69 3.49 0.10 3.25
CA CYS A 69 3.86 -0.98 4.17
C CYS A 69 2.69 -1.90 4.50
N LEU A 70 1.49 -1.35 4.75
CA LEU A 70 0.31 -2.15 5.02
C LEU A 70 -0.09 -3.00 3.81
N ASN A 71 -0.03 -2.41 2.62
CA ASN A 71 -0.28 -3.13 1.37
C ASN A 71 0.77 -4.21 1.12
N TYR A 72 2.06 -3.92 1.32
CA TYR A 72 3.13 -4.91 1.18
C TYR A 72 2.91 -6.12 2.10
N ASN A 73 2.43 -5.94 3.33
CA ASN A 73 2.13 -7.04 4.26
C ASN A 73 0.87 -7.85 3.86
N ALA A 74 0.15 -7.47 2.81
CA ALA A 74 -1.07 -8.16 2.38
C ALA A 74 -0.84 -9.22 1.30
N TYR A 75 0.38 -9.33 0.76
CA TYR A 75 0.71 -10.24 -0.34
C TYR A 75 1.49 -11.47 0.12
N GLY A 76 1.03 -12.64 -0.33
CA GLY A 76 1.64 -13.96 -0.09
C GLY A 76 0.70 -15.05 -0.60
N ASP A 77 1.18 -16.26 -0.80
CA ASP A 77 0.36 -17.41 -1.18
C ASP A 77 -0.46 -17.95 0.00
N SER A 78 0.00 -17.65 1.21
CA SER A 78 -0.70 -18.02 2.45
C SER A 78 -0.48 -16.95 3.53
N VAL A 79 -1.29 -17.01 4.58
CA VAL A 79 -1.17 -16.11 5.74
C VAL A 79 0.19 -16.31 6.46
N ASP A 80 0.76 -17.51 6.39
CA ASP A 80 2.04 -17.83 7.04
C ASP A 80 3.25 -17.15 6.37
N GLU A 81 3.08 -16.66 5.14
CA GLU A 81 4.10 -15.88 4.44
C GLU A 81 4.11 -14.40 4.80
N LEU A 82 3.05 -13.93 5.44
CA LEU A 82 2.94 -12.54 5.85
C LEU A 82 3.83 -12.28 7.07
N LEU A 83 4.42 -11.09 7.15
CA LEU A 83 5.25 -10.71 8.29
C LEU A 83 4.44 -10.58 9.58
N VAL A 84 3.19 -10.14 9.45
CA VAL A 84 2.26 -9.96 10.54
C VAL A 84 0.89 -10.49 10.12
N HIS A 85 0.31 -11.35 10.94
CA HIS A 85 -1.03 -11.87 10.68
C HIS A 85 -2.05 -10.72 10.59
N PRO A 86 -2.95 -10.67 9.58
CA PRO A 86 -3.85 -9.53 9.33
C PRO A 86 -4.75 -9.18 10.54
N VAL A 87 -5.25 -10.19 11.25
CA VAL A 87 -6.08 -9.98 12.45
C VAL A 87 -5.28 -9.33 13.57
N GLU A 88 -4.03 -9.72 13.76
CA GLU A 88 -3.15 -9.11 14.75
C GLU A 88 -2.81 -7.66 14.38
N LEU A 89 -2.49 -7.41 13.11
CA LEU A 89 -2.24 -6.06 12.61
C LEU A 89 -3.46 -5.17 12.82
N LEU A 90 -4.66 -5.65 12.47
CA LEU A 90 -5.91 -4.91 12.69
C LEU A 90 -6.14 -4.59 14.19
N ARG A 91 -5.91 -5.55 15.08
CA ARG A 91 -6.05 -5.32 16.54
C ARG A 91 -5.14 -4.22 17.04
N ARG A 92 -3.88 -4.19 16.57
CA ARG A 92 -2.91 -3.15 16.92
C ARG A 92 -3.34 -1.79 16.38
N MET A 93 -3.78 -1.73 15.11
CA MET A 93 -4.24 -0.49 14.47
C MET A 93 -5.49 0.08 15.12
N ALA A 94 -6.43 -0.77 15.55
CA ALA A 94 -7.72 -0.35 16.11
C ALA A 94 -7.62 0.50 17.38
N GLY A 95 -6.48 0.47 18.08
CA GLY A 95 -6.21 1.34 19.24
C GLY A 95 -5.86 2.79 18.91
N PHE A 96 -5.65 3.12 17.62
CA PHE A 96 -5.15 4.44 17.21
C PHE A 96 -6.15 5.20 16.35
N ALA A 97 -6.61 6.34 16.84
CA ALA A 97 -7.47 7.23 16.05
C ALA A 97 -6.73 7.84 14.86
N ARG A 98 -5.42 8.13 15.01
CA ARG A 98 -4.58 8.70 13.97
C ARG A 98 -3.50 7.71 13.51
N PRO A 99 -3.32 7.54 12.19
CA PRO A 99 -2.30 6.64 11.65
C PRO A 99 -0.86 7.04 12.03
N ALA A 100 -0.60 8.33 12.21
CA ALA A 100 0.71 8.82 12.64
C ALA A 100 1.07 8.33 14.05
N ASP A 101 0.10 8.25 14.97
CA ASP A 101 0.33 7.75 16.33
C ASP A 101 0.63 6.25 16.31
N PHE A 102 -0.06 5.48 15.45
CA PHE A 102 0.25 4.07 15.22
C PHE A 102 1.68 3.90 14.70
N ALA A 103 2.05 4.65 13.66
CA ALA A 103 3.37 4.55 13.07
C ALA A 103 4.50 4.91 14.05
N ALA A 104 4.25 5.84 14.98
CA ALA A 104 5.22 6.26 15.98
C ALA A 104 5.34 5.29 17.17
N ALA A 105 4.24 4.66 17.58
CA ALA A 105 4.17 3.88 18.81
C ALA A 105 4.31 2.37 18.60
N GLU A 106 3.88 1.84 17.44
CA GLU A 106 3.83 0.41 17.20
C GLU A 106 5.10 -0.13 16.51
N PRO A 107 5.87 -0.98 17.20
CA PRO A 107 7.09 -1.57 16.63
C PRO A 107 6.83 -2.39 15.36
N VAL A 108 5.62 -2.91 15.21
CA VAL A 108 5.20 -3.72 14.05
C VAL A 108 5.32 -2.94 12.74
N PHE A 109 5.05 -1.63 12.75
CA PHE A 109 5.25 -0.80 11.57
C PHE A 109 6.72 -0.75 11.15
N ALA A 110 7.63 -0.50 12.09
CA ALA A 110 9.06 -0.48 11.82
C ALA A 110 9.59 -1.84 11.33
N GLN A 111 9.01 -2.95 11.81
CA GLN A 111 9.33 -4.30 11.35
C GLN A 111 8.94 -4.48 9.87
N ILE A 112 7.70 -4.16 9.51
CA ILE A 112 7.19 -4.26 8.12
C ILE A 112 8.00 -3.33 7.21
N ASP A 113 8.24 -2.09 7.65
CA ASP A 113 8.97 -1.09 6.89
C ASP A 113 10.39 -1.54 6.55
N ARG A 114 11.13 -2.08 7.51
CA ARG A 114 12.47 -2.61 7.30
C ARG A 114 12.45 -3.78 6.30
N ALA A 115 11.57 -4.75 6.51
CA ALA A 115 11.46 -5.90 5.61
C ALA A 115 11.12 -5.47 4.18
N MET A 116 10.22 -4.51 4.00
CA MET A 116 9.90 -3.97 2.68
C MET A 116 11.12 -3.30 2.01
N GLN A 117 11.96 -2.57 2.78
CA GLN A 117 13.20 -2.02 2.22
C GLN A 117 14.18 -3.11 1.79
N ASP A 118 14.39 -4.10 2.66
CA ASP A 118 15.32 -5.20 2.38
C ASP A 118 14.87 -5.98 1.14
N ASP A 119 13.58 -6.32 1.03
CA ASP A 119 13.03 -7.04 -0.12
C ASP A 119 13.11 -6.20 -1.42
N ILE A 120 12.88 -4.89 -1.34
CA ILE A 120 13.07 -3.98 -2.49
C ILE A 120 14.53 -3.93 -2.93
N VAL A 121 15.48 -3.92 -2.02
CA VAL A 121 16.92 -3.98 -2.34
C VAL A 121 17.24 -5.29 -3.05
N CYS A 122 16.72 -6.41 -2.55
CA CYS A 122 16.87 -7.70 -3.22
C CYS A 122 16.30 -7.69 -4.64
N ALA A 123 15.09 -7.15 -4.83
CA ALA A 123 14.46 -7.08 -6.14
C ALA A 123 15.25 -6.18 -7.12
N HIS A 124 15.76 -5.05 -6.66
CA HIS A 124 16.59 -4.16 -7.48
C HIS A 124 17.97 -4.72 -7.85
N ALA A 125 18.47 -5.72 -7.11
CA ALA A 125 19.72 -6.41 -7.43
C ALA A 125 19.55 -7.41 -8.58
N LEU A 126 18.32 -7.75 -8.97
CA LEU A 126 18.07 -8.67 -10.07
C LEU A 126 18.22 -7.94 -11.42
N ALA A 127 18.89 -8.59 -12.35
CA ALA A 127 18.90 -8.15 -13.73
C ALA A 127 17.59 -8.56 -14.43
N PRO A 128 17.07 -7.75 -15.38
CA PRO A 128 15.97 -8.20 -16.21
C PRO A 128 16.39 -9.42 -17.04
N ILE A 129 15.47 -10.38 -17.21
CA ILE A 129 15.69 -11.55 -18.08
C ILE A 129 15.61 -11.18 -19.56
N ASP A 130 14.85 -10.10 -19.88
CA ASP A 130 14.78 -9.50 -21.20
C ASP A 130 14.54 -8.01 -21.06
N ALA A 131 15.22 -7.21 -21.88
CA ALA A 131 15.13 -5.76 -21.80
C ALA A 131 15.54 -5.07 -23.09
N ASP A 132 14.68 -4.13 -23.54
CA ASP A 132 14.99 -3.16 -24.59
C ASP A 132 14.51 -1.75 -24.22
N ALA A 133 14.42 -0.85 -25.17
CA ALA A 133 13.93 0.52 -24.93
C ALA A 133 12.44 0.59 -24.57
N ALA A 134 11.63 -0.38 -25.00
CA ALA A 134 10.18 -0.39 -24.85
C ALA A 134 9.70 -1.26 -23.69
N VAL A 135 10.42 -2.36 -23.39
CA VAL A 135 10.00 -3.39 -22.43
C VAL A 135 11.16 -3.78 -21.51
N ALA A 136 10.85 -4.15 -20.28
CA ALA A 136 11.75 -4.90 -19.40
C ALA A 136 10.96 -5.96 -18.62
N CYS A 137 11.46 -7.19 -18.65
CA CYS A 137 10.89 -8.33 -17.95
C CYS A 137 11.83 -8.77 -16.83
N PHE A 138 11.27 -8.98 -15.64
CA PHE A 138 11.99 -9.45 -14.46
C PHE A 138 11.37 -10.76 -13.99
N GLU A 139 12.20 -11.72 -13.64
CA GLU A 139 11.79 -12.95 -12.98
C GLU A 139 12.25 -12.90 -11.53
N LEU A 140 11.30 -12.92 -10.60
CA LEU A 140 11.58 -13.00 -9.17
C LEU A 140 11.68 -14.49 -8.77
N PRO A 141 12.57 -14.86 -7.84
CA PRO A 141 12.66 -16.23 -7.36
C PRO A 141 11.37 -16.64 -6.63
N ASP A 142 11.07 -17.94 -6.63
CA ASP A 142 9.95 -18.50 -5.88
C ASP A 142 10.24 -18.46 -4.37
N ALA A 143 9.92 -17.33 -3.76
CA ALA A 143 10.15 -17.05 -2.34
C ALA A 143 9.10 -16.09 -1.78
N ALA A 144 8.81 -16.20 -0.49
CA ALA A 144 7.82 -15.35 0.17
C ALA A 144 8.12 -13.85 0.02
N TRP A 145 9.37 -13.44 0.09
CA TRP A 145 9.77 -12.04 -0.09
C TRP A 145 9.44 -11.52 -1.50
N SER A 146 9.61 -12.34 -2.52
CA SER A 146 9.32 -11.99 -3.92
C SER A 146 7.83 -11.69 -4.11
N ARG A 147 6.96 -12.53 -3.55
CA ARG A 147 5.51 -12.35 -3.60
C ARG A 147 5.08 -11.07 -2.91
N ARG A 148 5.65 -10.78 -1.72
CA ARG A 148 5.34 -9.55 -0.99
C ARG A 148 5.74 -8.29 -1.75
N VAL A 149 6.89 -8.31 -2.42
CA VAL A 149 7.48 -7.10 -3.02
C VAL A 149 7.09 -6.87 -4.47
N SER A 150 6.57 -7.88 -5.18
CA SER A 150 6.33 -7.84 -6.64
C SER A 150 5.56 -6.60 -7.09
N GLY A 151 4.42 -6.31 -6.46
CA GLY A 151 3.63 -5.11 -6.78
C GLY A 151 4.33 -3.79 -6.46
N ALA A 152 5.01 -3.70 -5.32
CA ALA A 152 5.77 -2.50 -4.95
C ALA A 152 6.96 -2.28 -5.89
N PHE A 153 7.64 -3.35 -6.29
CA PHE A 153 8.75 -3.31 -7.25
C PHE A 153 8.26 -2.88 -8.64
N ALA A 154 7.19 -3.51 -9.17
CA ALA A 154 6.59 -3.13 -10.44
C ALA A 154 6.19 -1.65 -10.48
N ASN A 155 5.55 -1.14 -9.43
CA ASN A 155 5.17 0.27 -9.31
C ASN A 155 6.39 1.20 -9.31
N ARG A 156 7.50 0.82 -8.65
CA ARG A 156 8.74 1.61 -8.67
C ARG A 156 9.38 1.65 -10.05
N LEU A 157 9.42 0.52 -10.75
CA LEU A 157 9.92 0.44 -12.13
C LEU A 157 9.09 1.34 -13.07
N ALA A 158 7.76 1.27 -12.98
CA ALA A 158 6.86 2.07 -13.81
C ALA A 158 7.01 3.57 -13.54
N ARG A 159 7.17 3.98 -12.27
CA ARG A 159 7.42 5.39 -11.92
C ARG A 159 8.79 5.89 -12.39
N ALA A 160 9.83 5.04 -12.30
CA ALA A 160 11.18 5.40 -12.74
C ALA A 160 11.28 5.55 -14.25
N ASN A 161 10.52 4.75 -15.00
CA ASN A 161 10.55 4.74 -16.46
C ASN A 161 9.12 4.67 -17.05
N PRO A 162 8.34 5.78 -17.00
CA PRO A 162 6.92 5.77 -17.35
C PRO A 162 6.63 5.53 -18.83
N ARG A 163 7.65 5.56 -19.69
CA ARG A 163 7.55 5.29 -21.13
C ARG A 163 7.95 3.86 -21.50
N ARG A 164 8.31 3.03 -20.52
CA ARG A 164 8.74 1.66 -20.71
C ARG A 164 7.74 0.73 -20.03
N ALA A 165 7.31 -0.32 -20.71
CA ALA A 165 6.51 -1.37 -20.10
C ALA A 165 7.38 -2.26 -19.20
N HIS A 166 6.84 -2.67 -18.07
CA HIS A 166 7.53 -3.55 -17.13
C HIS A 166 6.64 -4.76 -16.82
N ALA A 167 7.23 -5.96 -16.87
CA ALA A 167 6.65 -7.20 -16.37
C ALA A 167 7.52 -7.72 -15.20
N VAL A 168 6.86 -8.14 -14.12
CA VAL A 168 7.49 -8.68 -12.92
C VAL A 168 6.78 -9.98 -12.53
#